data_09ec4281e7a9430f3f0a5cd91a2368f2
#
_entry.id   09ec4281e7a9430f3f0a5cd91a2368f2
#
_cell.length_a   1.000
_cell.length_b   1.000
_cell.length_c   1.000
_cell.angle_alpha   90.00
_cell.angle_beta   90.00
_cell.angle_gamma   90.00
#
_symmetry.space_group_name_H-M   'P 1'
#
loop_
_entity.id
_entity.type
_entity.pdbx_description
1 polymer ?
#
loop_
_entity_poly.entity_id
_entity_poly.type
_entity_poly.pdbx_seq_one_letter_code
_entity_poly.pdbx_strand_id
1 'polypeptide(L)'
;MAAIPQFKASTLEILSNIIGETVSGLTNAEIHRLLLQAQIEDVVQPGVMMSKHDRLYNAFVKELNAHHYSNNIVLFLQLYLDPARYIGNPELFESRRGAVNKQLAFEGLEIDETGKAVALKEKASKLQDIELRVKGLKNKLEQRNAHPAIAGYCKAELLTDNYFHAVLEANKGLFQRIRDISGLETDGIALIEQAFSANPIVIINNFTTSSEKNEHTGFCNLLKGLCAMFRNPTAHEPKVDWPISEQDALDSLGIISYCHRRLDNAHKIRMA
;
A
#
# COMPACT_ATOMS: atom_id res chain seq x y z
N MET A 1 -19.25 -18.87 -8.17
CA MET A 1 -18.69 -17.59 -8.70
C MET A 1 -19.01 -17.50 -10.18
N ALA A 2 -19.22 -16.30 -10.71
CA ALA A 2 -19.30 -16.11 -12.14
C ALA A 2 -17.98 -16.54 -12.79
N ALA A 3 -18.01 -16.99 -14.07
CA ALA A 3 -16.80 -17.37 -14.79
C ALA A 3 -15.92 -16.12 -15.03
N ILE A 4 -14.70 -16.17 -14.58
CA ILE A 4 -13.68 -15.13 -14.81
C ILE A 4 -13.07 -15.41 -16.19
N PRO A 5 -13.06 -14.42 -17.12
CA PRO A 5 -12.48 -14.60 -18.44
C PRO A 5 -11.03 -15.11 -18.39
N GLN A 6 -10.60 -15.76 -19.45
CA GLN A 6 -9.22 -16.24 -19.58
C GLN A 6 -8.23 -15.08 -19.46
N PHE A 7 -7.25 -15.24 -18.59
CA PHE A 7 -6.12 -14.31 -18.51
C PHE A 7 -5.24 -14.42 -19.75
N LYS A 8 -4.63 -13.30 -20.11
CA LYS A 8 -3.66 -13.28 -21.21
C LYS A 8 -2.40 -14.06 -20.83
N ALA A 9 -1.74 -14.66 -21.84
CA ALA A 9 -0.47 -15.37 -21.63
C ALA A 9 0.60 -14.49 -20.97
N SER A 10 0.69 -13.21 -21.35
CA SER A 10 1.60 -12.25 -20.74
C SER A 10 1.29 -12.01 -19.25
N THR A 11 0.01 -11.99 -18.87
CA THR A 11 -0.40 -11.87 -17.45
C THR A 11 0.07 -13.09 -16.65
N LEU A 12 -0.12 -14.30 -17.21
CA LEU A 12 0.33 -15.54 -16.54
C LEU A 12 1.85 -15.59 -16.39
N GLU A 13 2.58 -15.19 -17.41
CA GLU A 13 4.05 -15.16 -17.40
C GLU A 13 4.56 -14.23 -16.29
N ILE A 14 4.05 -13.01 -16.20
CA ILE A 14 4.48 -12.03 -15.21
C ILE A 14 4.05 -12.46 -13.79
N LEU A 15 2.84 -12.98 -13.61
CA LEU A 15 2.40 -13.52 -12.32
C LEU A 15 3.30 -14.68 -11.87
N SER A 16 3.66 -15.58 -12.78
CA SER A 16 4.56 -16.70 -12.48
C SER A 16 5.95 -16.24 -12.08
N ASN A 17 6.47 -15.17 -12.70
CA ASN A 17 7.73 -14.54 -12.33
C ASN A 17 7.68 -13.92 -10.93
N ILE A 18 6.61 -13.17 -10.62
CA ILE A 18 6.43 -12.53 -9.30
C ILE A 18 6.36 -13.60 -8.20
N ILE A 19 5.56 -14.65 -8.40
CA ILE A 19 5.30 -15.67 -7.37
C ILE A 19 6.48 -16.64 -7.24
N GLY A 20 7.11 -16.99 -8.36
CA GLY A 20 8.23 -17.93 -8.45
C GLY A 20 9.61 -17.28 -8.29
N GLU A 21 9.70 -16.00 -7.89
CA GLU A 21 10.96 -15.30 -7.68
C GLU A 21 11.93 -16.12 -6.79
N THR A 22 13.21 -16.10 -7.12
CA THR A 22 14.19 -17.06 -6.57
C THR A 22 14.42 -16.85 -5.08
N VAL A 23 14.56 -15.61 -4.64
CA VAL A 23 14.96 -15.26 -3.26
C VAL A 23 13.75 -15.07 -2.37
N SER A 24 12.78 -14.27 -2.82
CA SER A 24 11.62 -13.86 -2.01
C SER A 24 10.30 -14.57 -2.38
N GLY A 25 10.28 -15.33 -3.48
CA GLY A 25 9.10 -16.05 -3.95
C GLY A 25 8.78 -17.31 -3.12
N LEU A 26 7.73 -18.01 -3.53
CA LEU A 26 7.35 -19.28 -2.91
C LEU A 26 8.45 -20.35 -3.06
N THR A 27 8.51 -21.25 -2.08
CA THR A 27 9.29 -22.49 -2.19
C THR A 27 8.57 -23.51 -3.07
N ASN A 28 9.29 -24.51 -3.58
CA ASN A 28 8.69 -25.59 -4.37
C ASN A 28 7.59 -26.36 -3.62
N ALA A 29 7.75 -26.56 -2.32
CA ALA A 29 6.76 -27.23 -1.48
C ALA A 29 5.48 -26.37 -1.30
N GLU A 30 5.64 -25.05 -1.16
CA GLU A 30 4.49 -24.13 -1.09
C GLU A 30 3.76 -24.05 -2.42
N ILE A 31 4.47 -23.99 -3.55
CA ILE A 31 3.87 -24.01 -4.90
C ILE A 31 3.01 -25.27 -5.04
N HIS A 32 3.56 -26.44 -4.74
CA HIS A 32 2.81 -27.71 -4.83
C HIS A 32 1.52 -27.66 -4.00
N ARG A 33 1.63 -27.26 -2.72
CA ARG A 33 0.49 -27.18 -1.81
C ARG A 33 -0.59 -26.21 -2.30
N LEU A 34 -0.19 -25.03 -2.77
CA LEU A 34 -1.15 -24.02 -3.23
C LEU A 34 -1.80 -24.41 -4.55
N LEU A 35 -1.08 -25.03 -5.48
CA LEU A 35 -1.67 -25.58 -6.70
C LEU A 35 -2.73 -26.62 -6.37
N LEU A 36 -2.43 -27.55 -5.47
CA LEU A 36 -3.38 -28.58 -5.04
C LEU A 36 -4.64 -27.95 -4.39
N GLN A 37 -4.46 -26.97 -3.51
CA GLN A 37 -5.58 -26.27 -2.87
C GLN A 37 -6.43 -25.46 -3.86
N ALA A 38 -5.80 -24.92 -4.89
CA ALA A 38 -6.48 -24.22 -5.97
C ALA A 38 -7.09 -25.14 -7.02
N GLN A 39 -6.98 -26.46 -6.86
CA GLN A 39 -7.44 -27.48 -7.81
C GLN A 39 -6.76 -27.37 -9.20
N ILE A 40 -5.50 -26.92 -9.21
CA ILE A 40 -4.67 -26.82 -10.41
C ILE A 40 -3.69 -27.99 -10.41
N GLU A 41 -3.63 -28.71 -11.52
CA GLU A 41 -2.69 -29.82 -11.68
C GLU A 41 -1.24 -29.33 -11.72
N ASP A 42 -0.40 -29.93 -10.84
CA ASP A 42 1.02 -29.62 -10.82
C ASP A 42 1.76 -30.35 -11.96
N VAL A 43 2.51 -29.61 -12.75
CA VAL A 43 3.14 -30.12 -13.97
C VAL A 43 4.53 -30.72 -13.76
N VAL A 44 5.04 -30.79 -12.51
CA VAL A 44 6.37 -31.33 -12.24
C VAL A 44 6.39 -32.84 -12.49
N GLN A 45 7.28 -33.27 -13.39
CA GLN A 45 7.55 -34.69 -13.63
C GLN A 45 8.75 -35.16 -12.81
N PRO A 46 8.75 -36.40 -12.29
CA PRO A 46 9.91 -36.96 -11.60
C PRO A 46 11.15 -36.95 -12.48
N GLY A 47 12.27 -36.41 -11.94
CA GLY A 47 13.56 -36.35 -12.64
C GLY A 47 13.74 -35.16 -13.59
N VAL A 48 12.73 -34.31 -13.77
CA VAL A 48 12.87 -33.08 -14.59
C VAL A 48 13.10 -31.88 -13.66
N MET A 49 14.24 -31.22 -13.83
CA MET A 49 14.48 -29.93 -13.17
C MET A 49 13.73 -28.82 -13.92
N MET A 50 12.84 -28.17 -13.22
CA MET A 50 12.04 -27.05 -13.74
C MET A 50 12.17 -25.85 -12.79
N SER A 51 12.34 -24.63 -13.34
CA SER A 51 12.32 -23.42 -12.53
C SER A 51 10.95 -23.22 -11.87
N LYS A 52 10.89 -22.51 -10.75
CA LYS A 52 9.63 -22.19 -10.06
C LYS A 52 8.69 -21.40 -10.99
N HIS A 53 9.25 -20.50 -11.78
CA HIS A 53 8.54 -19.72 -12.79
C HIS A 53 7.92 -20.63 -13.86
N ASP A 54 8.71 -21.49 -14.51
CA ASP A 54 8.21 -22.39 -15.58
C ASP A 54 7.15 -23.34 -15.05
N ARG A 55 7.34 -23.84 -13.82
CA ARG A 55 6.38 -24.71 -13.15
C ARG A 55 5.02 -24.04 -12.98
N LEU A 56 4.99 -22.79 -12.46
CA LEU A 56 3.76 -22.01 -12.27
C LEU A 56 3.13 -21.67 -13.63
N TYR A 57 3.92 -21.16 -14.56
CA TYR A 57 3.43 -20.79 -15.88
C TYR A 57 2.78 -21.98 -16.61
N ASN A 58 3.47 -23.12 -16.66
CA ASN A 58 2.94 -24.31 -17.32
C ASN A 58 1.70 -24.86 -16.62
N ALA A 59 1.64 -24.83 -15.27
CA ALA A 59 0.45 -25.23 -14.53
C ALA A 59 -0.74 -24.32 -14.84
N PHE A 60 -0.56 -22.99 -14.86
CA PHE A 60 -1.61 -22.03 -15.19
C PHE A 60 -2.07 -22.13 -16.64
N VAL A 61 -1.14 -22.31 -17.59
CA VAL A 61 -1.50 -22.52 -19.02
C VAL A 61 -2.28 -23.81 -19.20
N LYS A 62 -1.86 -24.90 -18.56
CA LYS A 62 -2.58 -26.18 -18.61
C LYS A 62 -4.01 -26.04 -18.07
N GLU A 63 -4.16 -25.35 -16.94
CA GLU A 63 -5.44 -25.06 -16.30
C GLU A 63 -6.37 -24.27 -17.24
N LEU A 64 -5.85 -23.18 -17.86
CA LEU A 64 -6.64 -22.39 -18.81
C LEU A 64 -7.05 -23.18 -20.06
N ASN A 65 -6.17 -24.02 -20.58
CA ASN A 65 -6.48 -24.85 -21.75
C ASN A 65 -7.56 -25.89 -21.46
N ALA A 66 -7.59 -26.39 -20.22
CA ALA A 66 -8.58 -27.39 -19.81
C ALA A 66 -9.97 -26.78 -19.53
N HIS A 67 -10.03 -25.60 -18.91
CA HIS A 67 -11.27 -25.07 -18.36
C HIS A 67 -11.79 -23.82 -19.07
N HIS A 68 -10.94 -23.11 -19.82
CA HIS A 68 -11.30 -21.86 -20.55
C HIS A 68 -11.77 -20.70 -19.67
N TYR A 69 -11.45 -20.71 -18.37
CA TYR A 69 -11.70 -19.63 -17.41
C TYR A 69 -10.59 -19.58 -16.36
N SER A 70 -10.45 -18.43 -15.64
CA SER A 70 -9.33 -18.19 -14.73
C SER A 70 -9.68 -18.37 -13.25
N ASN A 71 -10.82 -18.94 -12.90
CA ASN A 71 -11.31 -19.03 -11.52
C ASN A 71 -10.31 -19.73 -10.58
N ASN A 72 -9.73 -20.86 -11.01
CA ASN A 72 -8.78 -21.60 -10.16
C ASN A 72 -7.44 -20.85 -10.02
N ILE A 73 -7.03 -20.11 -11.06
CA ILE A 73 -5.85 -19.23 -10.97
C ILE A 73 -6.10 -18.09 -9.98
N VAL A 74 -7.29 -17.49 -10.02
CA VAL A 74 -7.67 -16.46 -9.04
C VAL A 74 -7.73 -17.04 -7.63
N LEU A 75 -8.25 -18.25 -7.47
CA LEU A 75 -8.23 -18.95 -6.19
C LEU A 75 -6.79 -19.17 -5.69
N PHE A 76 -5.87 -19.56 -6.58
CA PHE A 76 -4.44 -19.67 -6.24
C PHE A 76 -3.87 -18.34 -5.75
N LEU A 77 -4.19 -17.24 -6.43
CA LEU A 77 -3.73 -15.91 -6.03
C LEU A 77 -4.28 -15.48 -4.67
N GLN A 78 -5.54 -15.79 -4.37
CA GLN A 78 -6.13 -15.54 -3.05
C GLN A 78 -5.45 -16.39 -1.95
N LEU A 79 -5.13 -17.66 -2.23
CA LEU A 79 -4.40 -18.53 -1.30
C LEU A 79 -2.95 -18.05 -1.11
N TYR A 80 -2.31 -17.57 -2.17
CA TYR A 80 -0.97 -16.96 -2.11
C TYR A 80 -0.97 -15.71 -1.26
N LEU A 81 -1.95 -14.85 -1.42
CA LEU A 81 -2.12 -13.57 -0.71
C LEU A 81 -3.10 -13.68 0.48
N ASP A 82 -3.22 -14.84 1.10
CA ASP A 82 -3.95 -14.97 2.36
C ASP A 82 -3.21 -14.20 3.47
N PRO A 83 -3.83 -13.17 4.09
CA PRO A 83 -3.19 -12.37 5.14
C PRO A 83 -2.66 -13.19 6.31
N ALA A 84 -3.29 -14.33 6.62
CA ALA A 84 -2.84 -15.23 7.69
C ALA A 84 -1.40 -15.76 7.48
N ARG A 85 -0.92 -15.80 6.24
CA ARG A 85 0.46 -16.21 5.91
C ARG A 85 1.50 -15.13 6.22
N TYR A 86 1.06 -13.89 6.48
CA TYR A 86 1.90 -12.70 6.60
C TYR A 86 1.79 -12.01 7.96
N ILE A 87 1.25 -12.69 8.99
CA ILE A 87 1.06 -12.11 10.34
C ILE A 87 2.34 -11.50 10.89
N GLY A 88 3.50 -12.09 10.61
CA GLY A 88 4.80 -11.59 11.05
C GLY A 88 5.48 -10.58 10.10
N ASN A 89 4.90 -10.32 8.92
CA ASN A 89 5.51 -9.44 7.90
C ASN A 89 4.44 -8.80 7.00
N PRO A 90 3.68 -7.83 7.50
CA PRO A 90 2.63 -7.16 6.74
C PRO A 90 3.17 -6.36 5.55
N GLU A 91 4.41 -5.84 5.61
CA GLU A 91 5.03 -5.12 4.50
C GLU A 91 5.28 -6.05 3.30
N LEU A 92 5.65 -7.30 3.55
CA LEU A 92 5.81 -8.29 2.49
C LEU A 92 4.47 -8.64 1.84
N PHE A 93 3.39 -8.70 2.62
CA PHE A 93 2.04 -8.87 2.09
C PHE A 93 1.69 -7.76 1.11
N GLU A 94 1.81 -6.50 1.53
CA GLU A 94 1.47 -5.35 0.70
C GLU A 94 2.35 -5.26 -0.56
N SER A 95 3.65 -5.52 -0.45
CA SER A 95 4.56 -5.55 -1.59
C SER A 95 4.15 -6.59 -2.63
N ARG A 96 3.83 -7.81 -2.20
CA ARG A 96 3.40 -8.91 -3.07
C ARG A 96 2.02 -8.64 -3.67
N ARG A 97 1.09 -8.15 -2.87
CA ARG A 97 -0.26 -7.79 -3.30
C ARG A 97 -0.21 -6.70 -4.37
N GLY A 98 0.56 -5.65 -4.14
CA GLY A 98 0.76 -4.57 -5.10
C GLY A 98 1.37 -5.07 -6.43
N ALA A 99 2.37 -5.95 -6.38
CA ALA A 99 2.96 -6.54 -7.58
C ALA A 99 1.95 -7.38 -8.39
N VAL A 100 1.14 -8.20 -7.73
CA VAL A 100 0.08 -9.00 -8.35
C VAL A 100 -1.03 -8.11 -8.93
N ASN A 101 -1.48 -7.11 -8.19
CA ASN A 101 -2.57 -6.22 -8.59
C ASN A 101 -2.25 -5.38 -9.83
N LYS A 102 -0.98 -5.01 -10.05
CA LYS A 102 -0.54 -4.38 -11.30
C LYS A 102 -0.89 -5.23 -12.53
N GLN A 103 -0.78 -6.54 -12.41
CA GLN A 103 -1.10 -7.44 -13.52
C GLN A 103 -2.60 -7.71 -13.61
N LEU A 104 -3.25 -7.91 -12.47
CA LEU A 104 -4.69 -8.16 -12.41
C LEU A 104 -5.53 -6.98 -12.90
N ALA A 105 -5.03 -5.75 -12.78
CA ALA A 105 -5.71 -4.56 -13.30
C ALA A 105 -5.98 -4.64 -14.81
N PHE A 106 -5.09 -5.29 -15.57
CA PHE A 106 -5.31 -5.54 -17.00
C PHE A 106 -6.36 -6.63 -17.28
N GLU A 107 -6.71 -7.41 -16.26
CA GLU A 107 -7.77 -8.41 -16.32
C GLU A 107 -9.09 -7.91 -15.69
N GLY A 108 -9.08 -6.66 -15.15
CA GLY A 108 -10.23 -6.03 -14.51
C GLY A 108 -10.48 -6.55 -13.09
N LEU A 109 -9.45 -7.03 -12.42
CA LEU A 109 -9.50 -7.59 -11.07
C LEU A 109 -8.43 -6.95 -10.18
N GLU A 110 -8.64 -7.06 -8.87
CA GLU A 110 -7.63 -6.83 -7.83
C GLU A 110 -7.82 -7.81 -6.67
N ILE A 111 -6.77 -8.07 -5.91
CA ILE A 111 -6.86 -8.71 -4.60
C ILE A 111 -6.92 -7.61 -3.55
N ASP A 112 -7.97 -7.60 -2.76
CA ASP A 112 -8.15 -6.64 -1.68
C ASP A 112 -7.27 -6.96 -0.47
N GLU A 113 -7.34 -6.14 0.56
CA GLU A 113 -6.54 -6.30 1.79
C GLU A 113 -6.90 -7.54 2.60
N THR A 114 -8.07 -8.11 2.36
CA THR A 114 -8.50 -9.38 2.97
C THR A 114 -8.03 -10.60 2.19
N GLY A 115 -7.26 -10.39 1.10
CA GLY A 115 -6.81 -11.47 0.22
C GLY A 115 -7.88 -11.97 -0.75
N LYS A 116 -8.99 -11.24 -0.94
CA LYS A 116 -10.09 -11.62 -1.83
C LYS A 116 -10.01 -10.90 -3.17
N ALA A 117 -10.34 -11.62 -4.23
CA ALA A 117 -10.44 -11.03 -5.55
C ALA A 117 -11.75 -10.24 -5.69
N VAL A 118 -11.64 -8.99 -6.11
CA VAL A 118 -12.75 -8.08 -6.38
C VAL A 118 -12.66 -7.54 -7.80
N ALA A 119 -13.80 -7.25 -8.41
CA ALA A 119 -13.85 -6.68 -9.75
C ALA A 119 -13.56 -5.17 -9.70
N LEU A 120 -12.69 -4.69 -10.58
CA LEU A 120 -12.46 -3.27 -10.79
C LEU A 120 -13.62 -2.66 -11.59
N LYS A 121 -14.00 -1.42 -11.24
CA LYS A 121 -15.03 -0.66 -11.99
C LYS A 121 -14.61 -0.39 -13.44
N GLU A 122 -13.31 -0.18 -13.66
CA GLU A 122 -12.72 0.03 -14.98
C GLU A 122 -11.48 -0.82 -15.16
N LYS A 123 -11.45 -1.61 -16.24
CA LYS A 123 -10.29 -2.42 -16.62
C LYS A 123 -9.19 -1.51 -17.17
N ALA A 124 -7.96 -1.66 -16.72
CA ALA A 124 -6.83 -0.97 -17.31
C ALA A 124 -6.60 -1.47 -18.74
N SER A 125 -6.64 -0.57 -19.72
CA SER A 125 -6.43 -0.93 -21.13
C SER A 125 -4.99 -0.74 -21.57
N LYS A 126 -4.23 0.12 -20.87
CA LYS A 126 -2.82 0.47 -21.17
C LYS A 126 -2.03 0.65 -19.88
N LEU A 127 -0.71 0.38 -19.94
CA LEU A 127 0.22 0.77 -18.88
C LEU A 127 0.07 2.26 -18.49
N GLN A 128 -0.24 3.08 -19.46
CA GLN A 128 -0.50 4.51 -19.29
C GLN A 128 -1.69 4.80 -18.37
N ASP A 129 -2.69 3.91 -18.27
CA ASP A 129 -3.86 4.15 -17.40
C ASP A 129 -3.47 4.05 -15.91
N ILE A 130 -2.55 3.14 -15.58
CA ILE A 130 -1.96 3.02 -14.24
C ILE A 130 -1.00 4.20 -13.99
N GLU A 131 -0.15 4.52 -14.98
CA GLU A 131 0.77 5.66 -14.90
C GLU A 131 0.07 7.01 -14.91
N LEU A 132 -1.07 7.15 -15.60
CA LEU A 132 -1.86 8.38 -15.64
C LEU A 132 -2.52 8.69 -14.28
N ARG A 133 -2.96 7.68 -13.55
CA ARG A 133 -3.46 7.87 -12.17
C ARG A 133 -2.36 8.40 -11.27
N VAL A 134 -1.16 7.81 -11.35
CA VAL A 134 0.03 8.28 -10.62
C VAL A 134 0.46 9.68 -11.05
N LYS A 135 0.55 9.90 -12.37
CA LYS A 135 0.92 11.20 -12.92
C LYS A 135 -0.14 12.25 -12.62
N GLY A 136 -1.42 11.89 -12.64
CA GLY A 136 -2.53 12.77 -12.32
C GLY A 136 -2.43 13.33 -10.90
N LEU A 137 -2.34 12.46 -9.91
CA LEU A 137 -2.20 12.85 -8.50
C LEU A 137 -0.89 13.60 -8.25
N LYS A 138 0.22 13.09 -8.77
CA LYS A 138 1.55 13.70 -8.65
C LYS A 138 1.58 15.10 -9.25
N ASN A 139 1.11 15.26 -10.49
CA ASN A 139 1.07 16.57 -11.17
C ASN A 139 0.17 17.56 -10.41
N LYS A 140 -0.99 17.12 -9.90
CA LYS A 140 -1.87 17.97 -9.09
C LYS A 140 -1.21 18.40 -7.78
N LEU A 141 -0.43 17.54 -7.15
CA LEU A 141 0.35 17.87 -5.95
C LEU A 141 1.52 18.81 -6.26
N GLU A 142 2.21 18.61 -7.38
CA GLU A 142 3.28 19.53 -7.87
C GLU A 142 2.73 20.91 -8.18
N GLN A 143 1.57 21.03 -8.85
CA GLN A 143 0.89 22.30 -9.10
C GLN A 143 0.47 23.02 -7.81
N ARG A 144 0.16 22.28 -6.75
CA ARG A 144 -0.13 22.81 -5.40
C ARG A 144 1.13 23.11 -4.59
N ASN A 145 2.33 22.97 -5.16
CA ASN A 145 3.61 23.07 -4.46
C ASN A 145 3.66 22.20 -3.19
N ALA A 146 3.21 20.93 -3.31
CA ALA A 146 3.27 20.00 -2.20
C ALA A 146 4.72 19.78 -1.76
N HIS A 147 4.91 19.62 -0.45
CA HIS A 147 6.23 19.37 0.12
C HIS A 147 6.90 18.14 -0.51
N PRO A 148 8.21 18.14 -0.83
CA PRO A 148 8.90 17.04 -1.52
C PRO A 148 8.73 15.67 -0.83
N ALA A 149 8.61 15.63 0.49
CA ALA A 149 8.35 14.39 1.24
C ALA A 149 7.10 13.65 0.77
N ILE A 150 6.10 14.36 0.20
CA ILE A 150 4.86 13.76 -0.26
C ILE A 150 5.04 12.93 -1.52
N ALA A 151 5.98 13.32 -2.39
CA ALA A 151 6.21 12.62 -3.66
C ALA A 151 6.58 11.13 -3.47
N GLY A 152 7.25 10.79 -2.36
CA GLY A 152 7.62 9.43 -2.02
C GLY A 152 6.41 8.49 -1.75
N TYR A 153 5.26 9.06 -1.39
CA TYR A 153 4.03 8.31 -1.08
C TYR A 153 3.07 8.18 -2.26
N CYS A 154 3.35 8.89 -3.36
CA CYS A 154 2.58 8.81 -4.60
C CYS A 154 3.22 7.86 -5.61
N LYS A 155 3.77 6.75 -5.14
CA LYS A 155 4.35 5.70 -6.00
C LYS A 155 3.24 4.87 -6.64
N ALA A 156 3.53 4.34 -7.84
CA ALA A 156 2.60 3.49 -8.59
C ALA A 156 2.08 2.31 -7.76
N GLU A 157 2.95 1.72 -6.93
CA GLU A 157 2.63 0.60 -6.06
C GLU A 157 1.56 0.94 -5.01
N LEU A 158 1.61 2.16 -4.47
CA LEU A 158 0.67 2.63 -3.45
C LEU A 158 -0.66 3.08 -4.04
N LEU A 159 -0.65 3.58 -5.28
CA LEU A 159 -1.85 4.08 -5.96
C LEU A 159 -2.65 3.02 -6.72
N THR A 160 -2.03 1.88 -7.07
CA THR A 160 -2.77 0.75 -7.67
C THR A 160 -3.72 0.09 -6.68
N ASP A 161 -3.45 0.21 -5.40
CA ASP A 161 -4.26 -0.44 -4.39
C ASP A 161 -5.36 0.46 -3.85
N ASN A 162 -5.11 1.76 -3.69
CA ASN A 162 -6.08 2.68 -3.12
C ASN A 162 -5.40 4.03 -2.80
N TYR A 163 -6.04 5.16 -3.02
CA TYR A 163 -5.59 6.48 -2.56
C TYR A 163 -5.42 6.55 -1.04
N PHE A 164 -6.12 5.71 -0.32
CA PHE A 164 -6.01 5.53 1.13
C PHE A 164 -4.59 5.16 1.55
N HIS A 165 -3.91 4.22 0.86
CA HIS A 165 -2.54 3.85 1.20
C HIS A 165 -1.55 5.01 1.03
N ALA A 166 -1.70 5.84 0.00
CA ALA A 166 -0.85 7.01 -0.18
C ALA A 166 -1.00 7.99 1.01
N VAL A 167 -2.25 8.22 1.47
CA VAL A 167 -2.52 9.08 2.62
C VAL A 167 -2.01 8.47 3.92
N LEU A 168 -2.22 7.17 4.12
CA LEU A 168 -1.75 6.45 5.31
C LEU A 168 -0.22 6.48 5.44
N GLU A 169 0.49 6.16 4.35
CA GLU A 169 1.95 6.16 4.35
C GLU A 169 2.53 7.58 4.50
N ALA A 170 1.90 8.58 3.86
CA ALA A 170 2.27 9.98 4.08
C ALA A 170 2.10 10.40 5.54
N ASN A 171 1.01 9.96 6.18
CA ASN A 171 0.76 10.24 7.59
C ASN A 171 1.80 9.53 8.49
N LYS A 172 2.12 8.26 8.23
CA LYS A 172 3.20 7.54 8.93
C LYS A 172 4.55 8.27 8.79
N GLY A 173 4.88 8.73 7.59
CA GLY A 173 6.10 9.49 7.33
C GLY A 173 6.15 10.82 8.08
N LEU A 174 5.01 11.52 8.22
CA LEU A 174 4.92 12.72 9.04
C LEU A 174 5.24 12.41 10.53
N PHE A 175 4.67 11.35 11.08
CA PHE A 175 4.93 10.94 12.46
C PHE A 175 6.37 10.46 12.65
N GLN A 176 6.95 9.76 11.67
CA GLN A 176 8.36 9.40 11.73
C GLN A 176 9.24 10.65 11.80
N ARG A 177 8.98 11.66 10.98
CA ARG A 177 9.71 12.92 11.03
C ARG A 177 9.60 13.62 12.39
N ILE A 178 8.43 13.57 13.03
CA ILE A 178 8.25 14.12 14.38
C ILE A 178 9.14 13.37 15.39
N ARG A 179 9.23 12.03 15.32
CA ARG A 179 10.17 11.24 16.14
C ARG A 179 11.62 11.68 15.91
N ASP A 180 12.01 11.81 14.65
CA ASP A 180 13.39 12.18 14.27
C ASP A 180 13.78 13.56 14.82
N ILE A 181 12.87 14.54 14.76
CA ILE A 181 13.11 15.90 15.29
C ILE A 181 13.10 15.91 16.84
N SER A 182 12.15 15.23 17.46
CA SER A 182 11.96 15.27 18.92
C SER A 182 12.94 14.35 19.67
N GLY A 183 13.35 13.26 19.05
CA GLY A 183 14.10 12.18 19.70
C GLY A 183 13.23 11.31 20.62
N LEU A 184 11.88 11.36 20.45
CA LEU A 184 10.94 10.53 21.20
C LEU A 184 10.74 9.18 20.49
N GLU A 185 10.57 8.12 21.28
CA GLU A 185 10.24 6.77 20.77
C GLU A 185 8.74 6.46 20.83
N THR A 186 7.96 7.32 21.48
CA THR A 186 6.50 7.18 21.59
C THR A 186 5.81 7.37 20.23
N ASP A 187 4.52 7.07 20.19
CA ASP A 187 3.77 7.06 18.95
C ASP A 187 2.34 7.62 19.12
N GLY A 188 1.70 7.96 18.00
CA GLY A 188 0.32 8.44 17.98
C GLY A 188 0.11 9.75 18.74
N ILE A 189 -1.00 9.84 19.45
CA ILE A 189 -1.38 11.03 20.22
C ILE A 189 -0.35 11.32 21.31
N ALA A 190 0.21 10.28 21.95
CA ALA A 190 1.22 10.44 23.01
C ALA A 190 2.49 11.12 22.48
N LEU A 191 2.95 10.76 21.28
CA LEU A 191 4.07 11.42 20.60
C LEU A 191 3.79 12.92 20.41
N ILE A 192 2.61 13.25 19.88
CA ILE A 192 2.23 14.64 19.59
C ILE A 192 2.16 15.46 20.88
N GLU A 193 1.57 14.90 21.94
CA GLU A 193 1.45 15.58 23.23
C GLU A 193 2.80 15.84 23.87
N GLN A 194 3.69 14.86 23.85
CA GLN A 194 5.04 15.03 24.38
C GLN A 194 5.86 16.04 23.56
N ALA A 195 5.73 15.99 22.22
CA ALA A 195 6.48 16.88 21.35
C ALA A 195 6.00 18.33 21.39
N PHE A 196 4.67 18.58 21.39
CA PHE A 196 4.09 19.89 21.03
C PHE A 196 3.09 20.47 22.06
N SER A 197 2.85 19.87 23.22
CA SER A 197 1.85 20.40 24.17
C SER A 197 2.31 21.65 24.91
N ALA A 198 1.72 21.96 26.07
CA ALA A 198 1.97 23.19 26.83
C ALA A 198 3.43 23.38 27.28
N ASN A 199 4.18 22.29 27.42
CA ASN A 199 5.62 22.31 27.68
C ASN A 199 6.36 21.56 26.56
N PRO A 200 6.48 22.17 25.36
CA PRO A 200 6.92 21.46 24.16
C PRO A 200 8.40 21.08 24.21
N ILE A 201 8.73 19.98 23.55
CA ILE A 201 10.11 19.59 23.21
C ILE A 201 10.52 20.22 21.90
N VAL A 202 9.56 20.33 20.97
CA VAL A 202 9.75 20.89 19.62
C VAL A 202 8.83 22.11 19.46
N ILE A 203 9.34 23.19 18.91
CA ILE A 203 8.56 24.40 18.56
C ILE A 203 8.61 24.66 17.04
N ILE A 204 7.51 25.19 16.49
CA ILE A 204 7.37 25.47 15.04
C ILE A 204 7.56 26.95 14.69
N ASN A 205 7.76 27.78 15.69
CA ASN A 205 7.97 29.22 15.61
C ASN A 205 8.78 29.67 16.83
N ASN A 206 8.95 30.97 17.09
CA ASN A 206 9.77 31.45 18.21
C ASN A 206 9.13 31.21 19.58
N PHE A 207 7.84 30.88 19.64
CA PHE A 207 7.08 30.59 20.87
C PHE A 207 7.11 31.70 21.94
N THR A 208 7.24 32.95 21.51
CA THR A 208 7.38 34.11 22.40
C THR A 208 6.06 34.83 22.62
N THR A 209 5.31 35.13 21.55
CA THR A 209 4.05 35.86 21.61
C THR A 209 2.85 34.94 21.85
N SER A 210 1.74 35.52 22.33
CA SER A 210 0.47 34.78 22.47
C SER A 210 -0.02 34.20 21.13
N SER A 211 0.16 34.94 20.03
CA SER A 211 -0.21 34.47 18.70
C SER A 211 0.61 33.25 18.26
N GLU A 212 1.92 33.27 18.49
CA GLU A 212 2.79 32.13 18.18
C GLU A 212 2.45 30.90 19.02
N LYS A 213 2.12 31.09 20.32
CA LYS A 213 1.67 29.99 21.20
C LYS A 213 0.33 29.43 20.75
N ASN A 214 -0.60 30.26 20.32
CA ASN A 214 -1.88 29.82 19.78
C ASN A 214 -1.71 29.05 18.45
N GLU A 215 -0.86 29.54 17.55
CA GLU A 215 -0.51 28.84 16.31
C GLU A 215 0.10 27.46 16.59
N HIS A 216 1.02 27.40 17.54
CA HIS A 216 1.65 26.15 17.96
C HIS A 216 0.63 25.17 18.55
N THR A 217 -0.28 25.62 19.39
CA THR A 217 -1.38 24.81 19.94
C THR A 217 -2.31 24.34 18.83
N GLY A 218 -2.64 25.21 17.86
CA GLY A 218 -3.43 24.87 16.68
C GLY A 218 -2.77 23.77 15.85
N PHE A 219 -1.45 23.87 15.65
CA PHE A 219 -0.67 22.85 14.95
C PHE A 219 -0.67 21.51 15.69
N CYS A 220 -0.49 21.52 17.01
CA CYS A 220 -0.61 20.31 17.86
C CYS A 220 -1.97 19.63 17.68
N ASN A 221 -3.06 20.41 17.69
CA ASN A 221 -4.42 19.89 17.50
C ASN A 221 -4.64 19.35 16.07
N LEU A 222 -4.07 19.99 15.04
CA LEU A 222 -4.10 19.50 13.67
C LEU A 222 -3.42 18.12 13.54
N LEU A 223 -2.26 17.94 14.16
CA LEU A 223 -1.55 16.67 14.17
C LEU A 223 -2.37 15.57 14.91
N LYS A 224 -3.03 15.91 16.02
CA LYS A 224 -3.94 15.00 16.73
C LYS A 224 -5.11 14.59 15.83
N GLY A 225 -5.70 15.53 15.09
CA GLY A 225 -6.74 15.26 14.10
C GLY A 225 -6.29 14.30 13.02
N LEU A 226 -5.11 14.50 12.43
CA LEU A 226 -4.53 13.60 11.44
C LEU A 226 -4.27 12.20 12.01
N CYS A 227 -3.79 12.12 13.26
CA CYS A 227 -3.62 10.86 13.95
C CYS A 227 -4.94 10.11 14.13
N ALA A 228 -5.95 10.79 14.64
CA ALA A 228 -7.27 10.22 14.89
C ALA A 228 -7.97 9.78 13.60
N MET A 229 -7.84 10.58 12.53
CA MET A 229 -8.55 10.36 11.27
C MET A 229 -7.93 9.23 10.43
N PHE A 230 -6.59 9.14 10.37
CA PHE A 230 -5.93 8.22 9.45
C PHE A 230 -5.21 7.05 10.12
N ARG A 231 -5.02 7.07 11.44
CA ARG A 231 -4.30 6.03 12.16
C ARG A 231 -5.20 5.15 13.03
N ASN A 232 -6.09 5.73 13.80
CA ASN A 232 -6.93 4.99 14.74
C ASN A 232 -7.95 4.06 14.05
N PRO A 233 -8.63 4.46 12.94
CA PRO A 233 -9.57 3.57 12.27
C PRO A 233 -8.91 2.32 11.69
N THR A 234 -7.63 2.43 11.28
CA THR A 234 -6.90 1.30 10.67
C THR A 234 -6.49 0.22 11.67
N ALA A 235 -6.54 0.50 12.97
CA ALA A 235 -6.18 -0.45 14.02
C ALA A 235 -7.35 -1.34 14.47
N HIS A 236 -8.60 -0.95 14.20
CA HIS A 236 -9.77 -1.55 14.86
C HIS A 236 -10.95 -1.89 13.94
N GLU A 237 -11.00 -1.42 12.69
CA GLU A 237 -12.11 -1.69 11.77
C GLU A 237 -11.64 -2.24 10.43
N PRO A 238 -12.46 -3.10 9.76
CA PRO A 238 -12.18 -3.58 8.41
C PRO A 238 -12.15 -2.39 7.43
N LYS A 239 -11.06 -2.23 6.71
CA LYS A 239 -10.82 -1.13 5.76
C LYS A 239 -11.80 -1.05 4.58
N VAL A 240 -12.67 -2.05 4.40
CA VAL A 240 -13.65 -2.15 3.31
C VAL A 240 -14.66 -0.99 3.31
N ASP A 241 -14.82 -0.33 4.45
CA ASP A 241 -15.83 0.71 4.63
C ASP A 241 -15.29 2.15 4.46
N TRP A 242 -14.01 2.32 4.05
CA TRP A 242 -13.41 3.66 3.92
C TRP A 242 -12.82 3.96 2.54
N PRO A 243 -13.63 4.10 1.49
CA PRO A 243 -13.14 4.50 0.18
C PRO A 243 -12.71 5.98 0.21
N ILE A 244 -11.43 6.26 -0.01
CA ILE A 244 -10.94 7.62 -0.21
C ILE A 244 -10.98 7.95 -1.70
N SER A 245 -11.68 9.02 -2.08
CA SER A 245 -11.67 9.54 -3.44
C SER A 245 -10.31 10.19 -3.78
N GLU A 246 -10.01 10.37 -5.07
CA GLU A 246 -8.83 11.12 -5.50
C GLU A 246 -8.80 12.54 -4.91
N GLN A 247 -9.97 13.19 -4.82
CA GLN A 247 -10.08 14.53 -4.25
C GLN A 247 -9.76 14.54 -2.76
N ASP A 248 -10.31 13.58 -1.99
CA ASP A 248 -10.03 13.47 -0.56
C ASP A 248 -8.55 13.15 -0.30
N ALA A 249 -7.94 12.31 -1.15
CA ALA A 249 -6.51 12.04 -1.08
C ALA A 249 -5.65 13.29 -1.34
N LEU A 250 -6.00 14.08 -2.38
CA LEU A 250 -5.33 15.34 -2.68
C LEU A 250 -5.41 16.34 -1.54
N ASP A 251 -6.55 16.46 -0.90
CA ASP A 251 -6.76 17.39 0.20
C ASP A 251 -6.04 16.91 1.47
N SER A 252 -6.12 15.64 1.77
CA SER A 252 -5.39 15.02 2.90
C SER A 252 -3.87 15.13 2.73
N LEU A 253 -3.34 14.79 1.56
CA LEU A 253 -1.92 14.94 1.25
C LEU A 253 -1.49 16.41 1.25
N GLY A 254 -2.38 17.33 0.87
CA GLY A 254 -2.17 18.78 0.98
C GLY A 254 -2.00 19.23 2.43
N ILE A 255 -2.83 18.73 3.36
CA ILE A 255 -2.73 19.02 4.80
C ILE A 255 -1.43 18.43 5.37
N ILE A 256 -1.10 17.18 5.03
CA ILE A 256 0.15 16.53 5.46
C ILE A 256 1.36 17.31 4.94
N SER A 257 1.30 17.75 3.67
CA SER A 257 2.31 18.63 3.06
C SER A 257 2.50 19.95 3.83
N TYR A 258 1.40 20.57 4.23
CA TYR A 258 1.46 21.76 5.08
C TYR A 258 2.15 21.46 6.42
N CYS A 259 1.84 20.34 7.05
CA CYS A 259 2.51 19.95 8.29
C CYS A 259 4.02 19.76 8.08
N HIS A 260 4.45 19.15 6.98
CA HIS A 260 5.88 19.02 6.67
C HIS A 260 6.55 20.39 6.52
N ARG A 261 5.91 21.38 5.84
CA ARG A 261 6.44 22.74 5.73
C ARG A 261 6.55 23.44 7.08
N ARG A 262 5.59 23.22 7.99
CA ARG A 262 5.69 23.74 9.37
C ARG A 262 6.87 23.14 10.13
N LEU A 263 7.14 21.84 9.90
CA LEU A 263 8.26 21.14 10.51
C LEU A 263 9.63 21.52 9.91
N ASP A 264 9.69 22.14 8.73
CA ASP A 264 10.96 22.61 8.15
C ASP A 264 11.65 23.67 9.03
N ASN A 265 10.85 24.48 9.71
CA ASN A 265 11.32 25.50 10.65
C ASN A 265 11.24 25.07 12.11
N ALA A 266 10.84 23.81 12.36
CA ALA A 266 10.75 23.32 13.72
C ALA A 266 12.12 22.94 14.29
N HIS A 267 12.31 23.21 15.56
CA HIS A 267 13.54 22.86 16.25
C HIS A 267 13.30 22.39 17.67
N LYS A 268 14.17 21.50 18.12
CA LYS A 268 14.15 20.97 19.48
C LYS A 268 14.71 21.99 20.44
N ILE A 269 13.99 22.31 21.51
CA ILE A 269 14.38 23.28 22.50
C ILE A 269 14.81 22.67 23.84
N ARG A 270 14.54 21.39 24.06
CA ARG A 270 14.97 20.65 25.24
C ARG A 270 15.15 19.18 24.95
N MET A 271 15.87 18.47 25.81
CA MET A 271 15.97 17.01 25.74
C MET A 271 14.62 16.36 26.04
N ALA A 272 14.38 15.20 25.44
CA ALA A 272 13.18 14.40 25.66
C ALA A 272 13.16 13.77 27.04
#